data_1b33cade65c9b8215c1bd17bcfeae72b
#
_entry.id   1b33cade65c9b8215c1bd17bcfeae72b
#
_cell.length_a   1.000
_cell.length_b   1.000
_cell.length_c   1.000
_cell.angle_alpha   90.00
_cell.angle_beta   90.00
_cell.angle_gamma   90.00
#
_symmetry.space_group_name_H-M   'P 1'
#
loop_
_entity.id
_entity.type
_entity.pdbx_description
1 polymer ?
#
loop_
_entity_poly.entity_id
_entity_poly.type
_entity_poly.pdbx_seq_one_letter_code
_entity_poly.pdbx_strand_id
1 'polypeptide(L)'
;RLVWEPLVRIAGDYESFLVTHRRADERSVPWFLTFGRDNPDSIVACVKRARENARSVRDRLPTEVWEGINDAWLELVEWPPERITRDGVYPFCQGIRRSSYLILGLVEQTMRRDEGWQFMRLGRFLERAGRSTRLVQAHQASRATLPDEDDVFDLHGWRALLGDAAAHEAYLQVDAAALSPESISRFLLLDPRFPRSVAFCLGEVESAIDDLISMDAIAANPAPLVLARTARDMVDAAARKPWGGLEVGDLIERLLARCTSIDVALAESCFLASYERTPIGQHAQASRQAQN
;
A
#
# COMPACT_ATOMS: atom_id res chain seq x y z
N ARG A 1 -16.26 14.89 17.07
CA ARG A 1 -16.40 13.42 17.20
C ARG A 1 -15.37 12.81 16.28
N LEU A 2 -14.30 12.23 16.83
CA LEU A 2 -13.39 11.40 16.06
C LEU A 2 -14.20 10.26 15.44
N VAL A 3 -14.25 10.20 14.13
CA VAL A 3 -14.96 9.15 13.41
C VAL A 3 -13.91 8.06 13.14
N TRP A 4 -13.90 7.02 13.96
CA TRP A 4 -12.93 5.92 13.91
C TRP A 4 -13.15 4.95 12.74
N GLU A 5 -14.39 4.84 12.29
CA GLU A 5 -14.76 3.95 11.18
C GLU A 5 -13.99 4.24 9.87
N PRO A 6 -13.79 5.50 9.43
CA PRO A 6 -13.01 5.79 8.23
C PRO A 6 -11.60 5.21 8.26
N LEU A 7 -10.95 5.15 9.43
CA LEU A 7 -9.59 4.58 9.53
C LEU A 7 -9.57 3.10 9.17
N VAL A 8 -10.58 2.33 9.59
CA VAL A 8 -10.69 0.91 9.25
C VAL A 8 -11.01 0.72 7.77
N ARG A 9 -11.82 1.61 7.18
CA ARG A 9 -12.14 1.61 5.75
C ARG A 9 -10.90 1.93 4.89
N ILE A 10 -10.09 2.91 5.31
CA ILE A 10 -8.82 3.25 4.63
C ILE A 10 -7.84 2.08 4.67
N ALA A 11 -7.79 1.35 5.78
CA ALA A 11 -7.00 0.13 5.88
C ALA A 11 -7.49 -1.00 4.94
N GLY A 12 -8.76 -0.98 4.55
CA GLY A 12 -9.38 -2.04 3.75
C GLY A 12 -9.99 -3.16 4.58
N ASP A 13 -10.01 -3.03 5.90
CA ASP A 13 -10.30 -4.11 6.85
C ASP A 13 -11.71 -4.03 7.49
N TYR A 14 -12.60 -3.22 6.91
CA TYR A 14 -13.89 -2.93 7.55
C TYR A 14 -14.76 -4.17 7.78
N GLU A 15 -14.85 -5.06 6.81
CA GLU A 15 -15.62 -6.30 6.94
C GLU A 15 -15.02 -7.22 8.02
N SER A 16 -13.68 -7.38 8.01
CA SER A 16 -12.98 -8.16 9.02
C SER A 16 -13.15 -7.58 10.43
N PHE A 17 -13.17 -6.25 10.54
CA PHE A 17 -13.42 -5.56 11.80
C PHE A 17 -14.81 -5.86 12.36
N LEU A 18 -15.84 -5.83 11.50
CA LEU A 18 -17.22 -6.08 11.91
C LEU A 18 -17.48 -7.51 12.40
N VAL A 19 -16.65 -8.48 12.00
CA VAL A 19 -16.72 -9.87 12.50
C VAL A 19 -16.43 -9.94 14.00
N THR A 20 -15.51 -9.13 14.48
CA THR A 20 -15.01 -9.20 15.87
C THR A 20 -15.44 -8.01 16.74
N HIS A 21 -15.85 -6.90 16.14
CA HIS A 21 -16.16 -5.66 16.83
C HIS A 21 -17.52 -5.10 16.40
N ARG A 22 -18.36 -4.75 17.37
CA ARG A 22 -19.70 -4.17 17.11
C ARG A 22 -19.67 -2.69 16.79
N ARG A 23 -18.61 -1.98 17.17
CA ARG A 23 -18.50 -0.52 17.07
C ARG A 23 -17.05 -0.10 16.90
N ALA A 24 -16.84 0.85 15.99
CA ALA A 24 -15.56 1.52 15.81
C ALA A 24 -15.44 2.66 16.85
N ASP A 25 -14.48 2.53 17.76
CA ASP A 25 -14.20 3.52 18.81
C ASP A 25 -12.70 3.64 19.09
N GLU A 26 -12.34 4.53 20.03
CA GLU A 26 -10.98 4.87 20.41
C GLU A 26 -10.17 3.70 21.00
N ARG A 27 -10.80 2.62 21.42
CA ARG A 27 -10.16 1.43 21.96
C ARG A 27 -10.06 0.31 20.95
N SER A 28 -11.18 0.02 20.28
CA SER A 28 -11.28 -1.09 19.35
C SER A 28 -10.47 -0.87 18.08
N VAL A 29 -10.53 0.32 17.47
CA VAL A 29 -9.86 0.59 16.20
C VAL A 29 -8.34 0.63 16.33
N PRO A 30 -7.72 1.40 17.25
CA PRO A 30 -6.28 1.35 17.41
C PRO A 30 -5.75 -0.04 17.70
N TRP A 31 -6.42 -0.78 18.58
CA TRP A 31 -6.02 -2.15 18.90
C TRP A 31 -6.09 -3.08 17.68
N PHE A 32 -7.22 -3.06 16.96
CA PHE A 32 -7.43 -3.91 15.79
C PHE A 32 -6.39 -3.65 14.68
N LEU A 33 -6.11 -2.38 14.40
CA LEU A 33 -5.15 -1.99 13.35
C LEU A 33 -3.67 -2.19 13.77
N THR A 34 -3.36 -2.22 15.06
CA THR A 34 -1.98 -2.37 15.54
C THR A 34 -1.64 -3.80 15.96
N PHE A 35 -2.35 -4.35 16.95
CA PHE A 35 -2.07 -5.64 17.60
C PHE A 35 -3.15 -6.71 17.35
N GLY A 36 -4.21 -6.39 16.62
CA GLY A 36 -5.31 -7.34 16.38
C GLY A 36 -4.80 -8.66 15.81
N ARG A 37 -4.94 -9.75 16.60
CA ARG A 37 -4.50 -11.08 16.18
C ARG A 37 -5.35 -11.65 15.06
N ASP A 38 -6.62 -11.27 15.03
CA ASP A 38 -7.61 -11.67 14.03
C ASP A 38 -7.58 -10.76 12.79
N ASN A 39 -6.74 -9.72 12.80
CA ASN A 39 -6.48 -8.88 11.65
C ASN A 39 -5.16 -9.26 10.99
N PRO A 40 -5.17 -9.94 9.83
CA PRO A 40 -3.96 -10.28 9.10
C PRO A 40 -3.20 -9.05 8.61
N ASP A 41 -3.86 -7.89 8.51
CA ASP A 41 -3.27 -6.64 8.05
C ASP A 41 -2.93 -5.66 9.18
N SER A 42 -3.02 -6.13 10.45
CA SER A 42 -2.52 -5.35 11.59
C SER A 42 -1.01 -5.08 11.44
N ILE A 43 -0.56 -3.95 12.00
CA ILE A 43 0.85 -3.55 11.91
C ILE A 43 1.77 -4.69 12.38
N VAL A 44 1.45 -5.34 13.50
CA VAL A 44 2.22 -6.47 14.02
C VAL A 44 2.26 -7.64 13.04
N ALA A 45 1.13 -8.01 12.45
CA ALA A 45 1.05 -9.08 11.47
C ALA A 45 1.85 -8.74 10.20
N CYS A 46 1.77 -7.51 9.70
CA CYS A 46 2.51 -7.05 8.54
C CYS A 46 4.03 -7.08 8.77
N VAL A 47 4.53 -6.57 9.90
CA VAL A 47 5.97 -6.58 10.21
C VAL A 47 6.47 -8.02 10.40
N LYS A 48 5.67 -8.88 11.05
CA LYS A 48 5.98 -10.30 11.17
C LYS A 48 6.12 -10.97 9.81
N ARG A 49 5.15 -10.78 8.91
CA ARG A 49 5.20 -11.34 7.54
C ARG A 49 6.38 -10.80 6.75
N ALA A 50 6.65 -9.50 6.84
CA ALA A 50 7.81 -8.89 6.19
C ALA A 50 9.12 -9.56 6.65
N ARG A 51 9.28 -9.81 7.97
CA ARG A 51 10.43 -10.51 8.52
C ARG A 51 10.51 -11.97 8.03
N GLU A 52 9.41 -12.71 8.04
CA GLU A 52 9.40 -14.10 7.57
C GLU A 52 9.71 -14.19 6.07
N ASN A 53 9.16 -13.28 5.26
CA ASN A 53 9.49 -13.19 3.84
C ASN A 53 10.98 -12.87 3.65
N ALA A 54 11.53 -11.89 4.36
CA ALA A 54 12.95 -11.55 4.28
C ALA A 54 13.84 -12.71 4.72
N ARG A 55 13.42 -13.49 5.73
CA ARG A 55 14.13 -14.69 6.18
C ARG A 55 14.18 -15.77 5.10
N SER A 56 13.11 -15.96 4.34
CA SER A 56 13.04 -16.98 3.29
C SER A 56 13.95 -16.68 2.09
N VAL A 57 14.31 -15.41 1.89
CA VAL A 57 15.21 -14.94 0.81
C VAL A 57 16.47 -14.27 1.36
N ARG A 58 16.91 -14.69 2.54
CA ARG A 58 18.00 -14.07 3.29
C ARG A 58 19.31 -13.98 2.50
N ASP A 59 19.60 -14.98 1.70
CA ASP A 59 20.76 -15.06 0.81
C ASP A 59 20.73 -14.08 -0.37
N ARG A 60 19.56 -13.52 -0.67
CA ARG A 60 19.32 -12.53 -1.73
C ARG A 60 19.28 -11.09 -1.22
N LEU A 61 19.28 -10.88 0.09
CA LEU A 61 19.17 -9.56 0.71
C LEU A 61 20.53 -9.08 1.23
N PRO A 62 20.85 -7.78 1.06
CA PRO A 62 21.93 -7.16 1.81
C PRO A 62 21.76 -7.36 3.32
N THR A 63 22.87 -7.51 4.03
CA THR A 63 22.86 -7.74 5.48
C THR A 63 22.12 -6.63 6.21
N GLU A 64 22.36 -5.39 5.83
CA GLU A 64 21.78 -4.19 6.43
C GLU A 64 20.25 -4.15 6.27
N VAL A 65 19.72 -4.61 5.12
CA VAL A 65 18.27 -4.68 4.87
C VAL A 65 17.64 -5.73 5.78
N TRP A 66 18.26 -6.91 5.91
CA TRP A 66 17.80 -7.94 6.83
C TRP A 66 17.82 -7.46 8.28
N GLU A 67 18.92 -6.88 8.72
CA GLU A 67 19.07 -6.34 10.07
C GLU A 67 18.01 -5.29 10.36
N GLY A 68 17.81 -4.33 9.47
CA GLY A 68 16.78 -3.31 9.63
C GLY A 68 15.35 -3.86 9.75
N ILE A 69 15.01 -4.91 8.99
CA ILE A 69 13.71 -5.59 9.11
C ILE A 69 13.60 -6.37 10.42
N ASN A 70 14.68 -7.07 10.81
CA ASN A 70 14.70 -7.85 12.05
C ASN A 70 14.66 -6.96 13.28
N ASP A 71 15.37 -5.84 13.29
CA ASP A 71 15.36 -4.87 14.38
C ASP A 71 13.99 -4.23 14.55
N ALA A 72 13.33 -3.87 13.44
CA ALA A 72 11.95 -3.38 13.48
C ALA A 72 10.99 -4.39 14.13
N TRP A 73 11.20 -5.68 13.89
CA TRP A 73 10.43 -6.75 14.54
C TRP A 73 10.75 -6.87 16.02
N LEU A 74 12.04 -6.83 16.41
CA LEU A 74 12.45 -6.92 17.80
C LEU A 74 11.92 -5.74 18.62
N GLU A 75 12.06 -4.52 18.13
CA GLU A 75 11.49 -3.32 18.75
C GLU A 75 9.97 -3.45 18.94
N LEU A 76 9.28 -4.03 17.95
CA LEU A 76 7.84 -4.23 17.99
C LEU A 76 7.43 -5.26 19.06
N VAL A 77 8.15 -6.37 19.17
CA VAL A 77 7.86 -7.44 20.15
C VAL A 77 8.13 -6.97 21.57
N GLU A 78 9.13 -6.12 21.78
CA GLU A 78 9.44 -5.51 23.06
C GLU A 78 8.49 -4.40 23.47
N TRP A 79 7.65 -3.93 22.51
CA TRP A 79 6.68 -2.87 22.81
C TRP A 79 5.53 -3.39 23.68
N PRO A 80 5.35 -2.88 24.91
CA PRO A 80 4.25 -3.32 25.77
C PRO A 80 2.91 -2.83 25.19
N PRO A 81 1.98 -3.73 24.83
CA PRO A 81 0.69 -3.35 24.26
C PRO A 81 -0.11 -2.39 25.13
N GLU A 82 0.05 -2.47 26.46
CA GLU A 82 -0.62 -1.62 27.44
C GLU A 82 -0.22 -0.13 27.31
N ARG A 83 0.93 0.14 26.71
CA ARG A 83 1.36 1.53 26.43
C ARG A 83 0.42 2.24 25.47
N ILE A 84 -0.25 1.54 24.56
CA ILE A 84 -1.25 2.17 23.68
C ILE A 84 -2.40 2.76 24.48
N THR A 85 -2.86 2.05 25.50
CA THR A 85 -3.94 2.56 26.36
C THR A 85 -3.48 3.72 27.25
N ARG A 86 -2.21 3.71 27.68
CA ARG A 86 -1.66 4.72 28.58
C ARG A 86 -1.16 5.97 27.85
N ASP A 87 -0.38 5.78 26.78
CA ASP A 87 0.39 6.83 26.11
C ASP A 87 -0.21 7.21 24.74
N GLY A 88 -1.29 6.50 24.32
CA GLY A 88 -1.89 6.61 22.99
C GLY A 88 -1.12 5.86 21.92
N VAL A 89 -1.72 5.77 20.74
CA VAL A 89 -1.16 5.03 19.58
C VAL A 89 -0.02 5.79 18.88
N TYR A 90 0.08 7.09 19.08
CA TYR A 90 1.00 7.96 18.34
C TYR A 90 2.48 7.59 18.50
N PRO A 91 3.05 7.37 19.72
CA PRO A 91 4.44 6.97 19.88
C PRO A 91 4.76 5.64 19.17
N PHE A 92 3.83 4.70 19.21
CA PHE A 92 3.95 3.42 18.50
C PHE A 92 4.06 3.63 16.98
N CYS A 93 3.11 4.37 16.39
CA CYS A 93 3.12 4.69 14.96
C CYS A 93 4.37 5.47 14.54
N GLN A 94 4.89 6.35 15.40
CA GLN A 94 6.14 7.06 15.15
C GLN A 94 7.34 6.10 15.04
N GLY A 95 7.44 5.11 15.92
CA GLY A 95 8.47 4.08 15.89
C GLY A 95 8.41 3.31 14.57
N ILE A 96 7.25 2.75 14.24
CA ILE A 96 7.02 2.00 12.99
C ILE A 96 7.35 2.83 11.76
N ARG A 97 6.95 4.09 11.73
CA ARG A 97 7.26 5.00 10.62
C ARG A 97 8.76 5.21 10.46
N ARG A 98 9.50 5.39 11.56
CA ARG A 98 10.96 5.54 11.54
C ARG A 98 11.64 4.29 11.01
N SER A 99 11.29 3.11 11.50
CA SER A 99 11.83 1.84 11.05
C SER A 99 11.51 1.60 9.57
N SER A 100 10.30 1.96 9.12
CA SER A 100 9.92 1.87 7.70
C SER A 100 10.77 2.78 6.80
N TYR A 101 11.06 4.01 7.22
CA TYR A 101 11.93 4.91 6.44
C TYR A 101 13.38 4.43 6.42
N LEU A 102 13.87 3.87 7.53
CA LEU A 102 15.21 3.27 7.60
C LEU A 102 15.32 2.11 6.61
N ILE A 103 14.38 1.15 6.67
CA ILE A 103 14.37 -0.02 5.78
C ILE A 103 14.32 0.42 4.31
N LEU A 104 13.45 1.36 3.97
CA LEU A 104 13.37 1.89 2.60
C LEU A 104 14.68 2.55 2.17
N GLY A 105 15.34 3.31 3.05
CA GLY A 105 16.64 3.91 2.78
C GLY A 105 17.72 2.86 2.56
N LEU A 106 17.77 1.80 3.37
CA LEU A 106 18.70 0.69 3.20
C LEU A 106 18.47 -0.04 1.88
N VAL A 107 17.22 -0.36 1.52
CA VAL A 107 16.86 -0.95 0.23
C VAL A 107 17.37 -0.09 -0.93
N GLU A 108 17.10 1.21 -0.89
CA GLU A 108 17.51 2.13 -1.96
C GLU A 108 19.04 2.27 -2.10
N GLN A 109 19.79 2.17 -1.00
CA GLN A 109 21.24 2.38 -0.99
C GLN A 109 22.04 1.11 -1.21
N THR A 110 21.55 -0.07 -0.85
CA THR A 110 22.36 -1.28 -0.79
C THR A 110 21.89 -2.39 -1.74
N MET A 111 20.61 -2.41 -2.16
CA MET A 111 20.15 -3.45 -3.05
C MET A 111 20.57 -3.20 -4.51
N ARG A 112 21.04 -4.26 -5.14
CA ARG A 112 21.20 -4.28 -6.59
C ARG A 112 19.84 -4.13 -7.26
N ARG A 113 19.80 -3.41 -8.41
CA ARG A 113 18.57 -3.17 -9.21
C ARG A 113 18.23 -4.40 -10.07
N ASP A 114 18.08 -5.55 -9.42
CA ASP A 114 17.71 -6.82 -10.03
C ASP A 114 16.20 -7.10 -9.85
N GLU A 115 15.78 -8.33 -10.17
CA GLU A 115 14.40 -8.79 -10.04
C GLU A 115 13.83 -8.59 -8.63
N GLY A 116 14.62 -8.90 -7.59
CA GLY A 116 14.19 -8.77 -6.19
C GLY A 116 13.85 -7.34 -5.82
N TRP A 117 14.69 -6.39 -6.25
CA TRP A 117 14.42 -4.97 -6.06
C TRP A 117 13.17 -4.51 -6.81
N GLN A 118 12.96 -4.99 -8.04
CA GLN A 118 11.77 -4.64 -8.84
C GLN A 118 10.49 -5.19 -8.18
N PHE A 119 10.50 -6.39 -7.64
CA PHE A 119 9.36 -6.91 -6.89
C PHE A 119 9.06 -6.09 -5.63
N MET A 120 10.07 -5.65 -4.89
CA MET A 120 9.87 -4.77 -3.73
C MET A 120 9.33 -3.40 -4.14
N ARG A 121 9.83 -2.83 -5.23
CA ARG A 121 9.35 -1.58 -5.83
C ARG A 121 7.89 -1.72 -6.26
N LEU A 122 7.56 -2.76 -6.98
CA LEU A 122 6.21 -3.07 -7.47
C LEU A 122 5.20 -3.18 -6.33
N GLY A 123 5.46 -4.03 -5.33
CA GLY A 123 4.58 -4.20 -4.17
C GLY A 123 4.38 -2.89 -3.40
N ARG A 124 5.47 -2.15 -3.17
CA ARG A 124 5.42 -0.84 -2.48
C ARG A 124 4.51 0.17 -3.18
N PHE A 125 4.61 0.29 -4.50
CA PHE A 125 3.85 1.30 -5.22
C PHE A 125 2.42 0.87 -5.52
N LEU A 126 2.18 -0.42 -5.74
CA LEU A 126 0.82 -0.94 -5.90
C LEU A 126 0.00 -0.75 -4.61
N GLU A 127 0.57 -1.12 -3.46
CA GLU A 127 -0.06 -0.93 -2.17
C GLU A 127 -0.29 0.57 -1.86
N ARG A 128 0.68 1.41 -2.20
CA ARG A 128 0.56 2.86 -1.99
C ARG A 128 -0.53 3.47 -2.88
N ALA A 129 -0.66 3.05 -4.14
CA ALA A 129 -1.74 3.49 -5.02
C ALA A 129 -3.11 3.16 -4.42
N GLY A 130 -3.31 1.92 -3.96
CA GLY A 130 -4.54 1.50 -3.30
C GLY A 130 -4.84 2.30 -2.02
N ARG A 131 -3.84 2.51 -1.16
CA ARG A 131 -4.01 3.29 0.08
C ARG A 131 -4.32 4.76 -0.19
N SER A 132 -3.63 5.41 -1.12
CA SER A 132 -3.91 6.80 -1.47
C SER A 132 -5.31 6.97 -2.06
N THR A 133 -5.75 6.00 -2.87
CA THR A 133 -7.12 5.99 -3.41
C THR A 133 -8.16 5.83 -2.30
N ARG A 134 -7.98 4.87 -1.39
CA ARG A 134 -8.89 4.68 -0.23
C ARG A 134 -8.90 5.88 0.72
N LEU A 135 -7.78 6.55 0.88
CA LEU A 135 -7.69 7.75 1.72
C LEU A 135 -8.58 8.88 1.18
N VAL A 136 -8.53 9.14 -0.13
CA VAL A 136 -9.41 10.14 -0.77
C VAL A 136 -10.88 9.68 -0.71
N GLN A 137 -11.16 8.40 -0.96
CA GLN A 137 -12.51 7.82 -0.89
C GLN A 137 -13.15 8.02 0.50
N ALA A 138 -12.43 7.64 1.55
CA ALA A 138 -12.93 7.74 2.92
C ALA A 138 -13.21 9.18 3.33
N HIS A 139 -12.36 10.12 2.86
CA HIS A 139 -12.56 11.53 3.15
C HIS A 139 -13.80 12.09 2.43
N GLN A 140 -14.00 11.74 1.16
CA GLN A 140 -15.21 12.12 0.41
C GLN A 140 -16.48 11.53 1.02
N ALA A 141 -16.45 10.26 1.44
CA ALA A 141 -17.57 9.61 2.11
C ALA A 141 -17.90 10.28 3.45
N SER A 142 -16.90 10.69 4.22
CA SER A 142 -17.11 11.40 5.49
C SER A 142 -17.75 12.76 5.28
N ARG A 143 -17.40 13.46 4.19
CA ARG A 143 -18.00 14.74 3.82
C ARG A 143 -19.48 14.60 3.48
N ALA A 144 -19.87 13.58 2.72
CA ALA A 144 -21.24 13.34 2.32
C ALA A 144 -22.22 13.14 3.52
N THR A 145 -21.68 12.91 4.72
CA THR A 145 -22.46 12.73 5.95
C THR A 145 -22.51 14.00 6.82
N LEU A 146 -21.81 15.08 6.44
CA LEU A 146 -21.81 16.35 7.17
C LEU A 146 -22.90 17.28 6.62
N PRO A 147 -23.52 18.14 7.46
CA PRO A 147 -24.42 19.18 7.00
C PRO A 147 -23.70 20.18 6.07
N ASP A 148 -24.40 20.68 5.06
CA ASP A 148 -23.86 21.59 4.02
C ASP A 148 -23.31 22.94 4.54
N GLU A 149 -23.47 23.28 5.82
CA GLU A 149 -23.18 24.58 6.37
C GLU A 149 -21.79 24.73 7.02
N ASP A 150 -20.94 23.69 7.05
CA ASP A 150 -19.67 23.70 7.81
C ASP A 150 -18.43 23.73 6.90
N ASP A 151 -18.28 24.76 6.08
CA ASP A 151 -17.09 24.99 5.21
C ASP A 151 -15.76 25.02 6.00
N VAL A 152 -15.77 25.51 7.25
CA VAL A 152 -14.58 25.60 8.10
C VAL A 152 -14.15 24.21 8.60
N PHE A 153 -15.11 23.37 8.93
CA PHE A 153 -14.84 21.99 9.38
C PHE A 153 -14.32 21.13 8.22
N ASP A 154 -14.85 21.35 7.03
CA ASP A 154 -14.40 20.67 5.81
C ASP A 154 -12.93 21.02 5.49
N LEU A 155 -12.54 22.28 5.58
CA LEU A 155 -11.15 22.69 5.34
C LEU A 155 -10.14 22.08 6.32
N HIS A 156 -10.52 21.91 7.60
CA HIS A 156 -9.67 21.23 8.57
C HIS A 156 -9.50 19.74 8.24
N GLY A 157 -10.55 19.09 7.79
CA GLY A 157 -10.49 17.70 7.34
C GLY A 157 -9.56 17.51 6.14
N TRP A 158 -9.62 18.40 5.15
CA TRP A 158 -8.73 18.35 3.98
C TRP A 158 -7.27 18.66 4.32
N ARG A 159 -7.01 19.52 5.29
CA ARG A 159 -5.64 19.71 5.83
C ARG A 159 -5.13 18.47 6.55
N ALA A 160 -5.99 17.82 7.34
CA ALA A 160 -5.64 16.57 8.00
C ALA A 160 -5.32 15.47 6.97
N LEU A 161 -6.11 15.35 5.90
CA LEU A 161 -5.86 14.44 4.78
C LEU A 161 -4.48 14.65 4.16
N LEU A 162 -4.07 15.90 3.90
CA LEU A 162 -2.73 16.21 3.41
C LEU A 162 -1.64 15.79 4.42
N GLY A 163 -1.91 15.97 5.72
CA GLY A 163 -1.01 15.50 6.78
C GLY A 163 -0.87 13.99 6.81
N ASP A 164 -1.98 13.25 6.71
CA ASP A 164 -2.02 11.78 6.68
C ASP A 164 -1.31 11.23 5.42
N ALA A 165 -1.45 11.90 4.30
CA ALA A 165 -0.72 11.61 3.06
C ALA A 165 0.75 12.05 3.11
N ALA A 166 1.23 12.75 4.17
CA ALA A 166 2.51 13.46 4.21
C ALA A 166 2.75 14.31 2.95
N ALA A 167 1.72 15.06 2.56
CA ALA A 167 1.60 15.75 1.29
C ALA A 167 1.53 17.29 1.46
N HIS A 168 1.41 17.78 2.69
CA HIS A 168 1.11 19.19 2.96
C HIS A 168 2.10 20.17 2.32
N GLU A 169 3.40 19.96 2.54
CA GLU A 169 4.45 20.84 2.01
C GLU A 169 4.56 20.71 0.48
N ALA A 170 4.43 19.48 -0.06
CA ALA A 170 4.47 19.26 -1.49
C ALA A 170 3.27 19.89 -2.20
N TYR A 171 2.09 19.83 -1.59
CA TYR A 171 0.91 20.48 -2.12
C TYR A 171 1.04 22.00 -2.17
N LEU A 172 1.56 22.63 -1.10
CA LEU A 172 1.78 24.08 -1.06
C LEU A 172 2.77 24.58 -2.12
N GLN A 173 3.68 23.72 -2.59
CA GLN A 173 4.59 24.06 -3.71
C GLN A 173 3.86 24.10 -5.07
N VAL A 174 2.74 23.38 -5.21
CA VAL A 174 1.99 23.32 -6.46
C VAL A 174 0.85 24.33 -6.48
N ASP A 175 0.13 24.49 -5.37
CA ASP A 175 -1.03 25.38 -5.26
C ASP A 175 -1.10 25.99 -3.85
N ALA A 176 -0.36 27.06 -3.64
CA ALA A 176 -0.35 27.76 -2.36
C ALA A 176 -1.65 28.58 -2.12
N ALA A 177 -2.45 28.84 -3.15
CA ALA A 177 -3.56 29.80 -3.12
C ALA A 177 -4.92 29.15 -2.80
N ALA A 178 -5.13 27.88 -3.09
CA ALA A 178 -6.44 27.26 -3.00
C ALA A 178 -6.40 25.89 -2.30
N LEU A 179 -6.58 25.90 -0.99
CA LEU A 179 -6.94 24.68 -0.26
C LEU A 179 -8.42 24.38 -0.56
N SER A 180 -8.70 23.61 -1.59
CA SER A 180 -10.05 23.15 -1.89
C SER A 180 -10.11 21.63 -1.95
N PRO A 181 -11.27 21.03 -1.67
CA PRO A 181 -11.49 19.59 -1.80
C PRO A 181 -11.06 19.05 -3.16
N GLU A 182 -11.33 19.82 -4.20
CA GLU A 182 -11.06 19.49 -5.59
C GLU A 182 -9.57 19.48 -5.89
N SER A 183 -8.87 20.55 -5.52
CA SER A 183 -7.43 20.69 -5.79
C SER A 183 -6.61 19.66 -5.00
N ILE A 184 -6.98 19.38 -3.76
CA ILE A 184 -6.32 18.37 -2.93
C ILE A 184 -6.56 16.95 -3.47
N SER A 185 -7.82 16.61 -3.82
CA SER A 185 -8.13 15.31 -4.42
C SER A 185 -7.41 15.13 -5.75
N ARG A 186 -7.40 16.18 -6.59
CA ARG A 186 -6.68 16.19 -7.86
C ARG A 186 -5.19 15.95 -7.67
N PHE A 187 -4.57 16.63 -6.71
CA PHE A 187 -3.15 16.45 -6.37
C PHE A 187 -2.85 15.02 -5.93
N LEU A 188 -3.63 14.47 -4.98
CA LEU A 188 -3.41 13.12 -4.46
C LEU A 188 -3.69 12.02 -5.48
N LEU A 189 -4.62 12.24 -6.41
CA LEU A 189 -4.95 11.24 -7.42
C LEU A 189 -4.10 11.38 -8.70
N LEU A 190 -3.84 12.60 -9.16
CA LEU A 190 -3.43 12.85 -10.54
C LEU A 190 -2.06 13.52 -10.70
N ASP A 191 -1.37 13.97 -9.66
CA ASP A 191 -0.05 14.59 -9.80
C ASP A 191 1.01 13.54 -10.15
N PRO A 192 1.69 13.63 -11.34
CA PRO A 192 2.65 12.62 -11.77
C PRO A 192 4.02 12.74 -11.09
N ARG A 193 4.25 13.75 -10.24
CA ARG A 193 5.54 14.02 -9.59
C ARG A 193 5.53 13.79 -8.09
N PHE A 194 4.34 13.73 -7.47
CA PHE A 194 4.25 13.49 -6.05
C PHE A 194 4.33 11.99 -5.73
N PRO A 195 5.33 11.50 -4.96
CA PRO A 195 5.60 10.06 -4.77
C PRO A 195 4.48 9.27 -4.07
N ARG A 196 3.47 9.94 -3.57
CA ARG A 196 2.30 9.30 -2.93
C ARG A 196 1.00 9.54 -3.69
N SER A 197 1.03 10.22 -4.82
CA SER A 197 -0.12 10.30 -5.69
C SER A 197 -0.37 8.95 -6.39
N VAL A 198 -1.61 8.72 -6.77
CA VAL A 198 -1.98 7.51 -7.50
C VAL A 198 -1.32 7.49 -8.88
N ALA A 199 -1.27 8.63 -9.57
CA ALA A 199 -0.62 8.77 -10.87
C ALA A 199 0.86 8.35 -10.84
N PHE A 200 1.62 8.89 -9.87
CA PHE A 200 3.02 8.53 -9.71
C PHE A 200 3.17 7.03 -9.40
N CYS A 201 2.40 6.52 -8.45
CA CYS A 201 2.49 5.13 -8.03
C CYS A 201 2.19 4.16 -9.18
N LEU A 202 1.16 4.42 -9.99
CA LEU A 202 0.82 3.58 -11.14
C LEU A 202 1.90 3.65 -12.24
N GLY A 203 2.57 4.78 -12.41
CA GLY A 203 3.74 4.89 -13.30
C GLY A 203 4.90 4.02 -12.83
N GLU A 204 5.17 3.99 -11.54
CA GLU A 204 6.19 3.13 -10.94
C GLU A 204 5.83 1.64 -11.04
N VAL A 205 4.53 1.29 -10.88
CA VAL A 205 4.02 -0.07 -11.07
C VAL A 205 4.21 -0.53 -12.51
N GLU A 206 3.80 0.27 -13.49
CA GLU A 206 3.99 -0.04 -14.90
C GLU A 206 5.46 -0.27 -15.23
N SER A 207 6.33 0.66 -14.84
CA SER A 207 7.76 0.56 -15.08
C SER A 207 8.38 -0.68 -14.43
N ALA A 208 7.99 -1.01 -13.19
CA ALA A 208 8.53 -2.20 -12.52
C ALA A 208 8.11 -3.51 -13.20
N ILE A 209 6.88 -3.60 -13.72
CA ILE A 209 6.40 -4.76 -14.47
C ILE A 209 7.17 -4.89 -15.80
N ASP A 210 7.38 -3.78 -16.51
CA ASP A 210 8.11 -3.77 -17.77
C ASP A 210 9.59 -4.20 -17.57
N ASP A 211 10.21 -3.71 -16.50
CA ASP A 211 11.57 -4.13 -16.10
C ASP A 211 11.62 -5.64 -15.76
N LEU A 212 10.64 -6.18 -15.01
CA LEU A 212 10.58 -7.61 -14.69
C LEU A 212 10.37 -8.49 -15.92
N ILE A 213 9.59 -8.05 -16.89
CA ILE A 213 9.44 -8.74 -18.19
C ILE A 213 10.78 -8.72 -18.96
N SER A 214 11.46 -7.57 -18.99
CA SER A 214 12.74 -7.40 -19.68
C SER A 214 13.86 -8.24 -19.07
N MET A 215 13.75 -8.60 -17.79
CA MET A 215 14.68 -9.47 -17.05
C MET A 215 14.31 -10.95 -17.15
N ASP A 216 13.26 -11.33 -17.88
CA ASP A 216 12.69 -12.70 -17.90
C ASP A 216 12.28 -13.21 -16.50
N ALA A 217 12.09 -12.30 -15.53
CA ALA A 217 11.75 -12.64 -14.16
C ALA A 217 10.27 -13.07 -13.99
N ILE A 218 9.39 -12.57 -14.86
CA ILE A 218 8.00 -13.02 -14.98
C ILE A 218 7.77 -13.55 -16.39
N ALA A 219 6.91 -14.57 -16.49
CA ALA A 219 6.54 -15.12 -17.79
C ALA A 219 6.01 -13.99 -18.69
N ALA A 220 6.23 -14.11 -20.01
CA ALA A 220 5.75 -13.15 -21.00
C ALA A 220 4.20 -13.11 -21.10
N ASN A 221 3.54 -13.06 -19.94
CA ASN A 221 2.11 -12.84 -19.82
C ASN A 221 1.87 -11.33 -19.83
N PRO A 222 1.25 -10.78 -20.88
CA PRO A 222 1.02 -9.34 -20.99
C PRO A 222 -0.05 -8.83 -20.01
N ALA A 223 -0.80 -9.71 -19.34
CA ALA A 223 -1.95 -9.31 -18.53
C ALA A 223 -1.61 -8.30 -17.42
N PRO A 224 -0.58 -8.49 -16.55
CA PRO A 224 -0.25 -7.49 -15.52
C PRO A 224 0.12 -6.13 -16.13
N LEU A 225 0.89 -6.13 -17.22
CA LEU A 225 1.33 -4.90 -17.87
C LEU A 225 0.17 -4.17 -18.55
N VAL A 226 -0.72 -4.89 -19.23
CA VAL A 226 -1.92 -4.32 -19.86
C VAL A 226 -2.84 -3.70 -18.80
N LEU A 227 -3.00 -4.36 -17.67
CA LEU A 227 -3.79 -3.84 -16.55
C LEU A 227 -3.18 -2.58 -15.94
N ALA A 228 -1.86 -2.55 -15.75
CA ALA A 228 -1.14 -1.39 -15.23
C ALA A 228 -1.24 -0.19 -16.19
N ARG A 229 -1.02 -0.42 -17.48
CA ARG A 229 -1.19 0.61 -18.54
C ARG A 229 -2.61 1.15 -18.57
N THR A 230 -3.60 0.26 -18.51
CA THR A 230 -5.01 0.69 -18.47
C THR A 230 -5.31 1.56 -17.25
N ALA A 231 -4.77 1.20 -16.07
CA ALA A 231 -4.93 2.02 -14.87
C ALA A 231 -4.27 3.40 -15.03
N ARG A 232 -3.09 3.44 -15.64
CA ARG A 232 -2.37 4.67 -15.96
C ARG A 232 -3.15 5.55 -16.92
N ASP A 233 -3.65 4.98 -18.02
CA ASP A 233 -4.45 5.69 -19.03
C ASP A 233 -5.72 6.31 -18.41
N MET A 234 -6.34 5.63 -17.44
CA MET A 234 -7.49 6.16 -16.71
C MET A 234 -7.13 7.45 -15.95
N VAL A 235 -6.00 7.45 -15.25
CA VAL A 235 -5.51 8.61 -14.51
C VAL A 235 -5.12 9.74 -15.45
N ASP A 236 -4.41 9.44 -16.54
CA ASP A 236 -4.00 10.42 -17.54
C ASP A 236 -5.21 11.03 -18.27
N ALA A 237 -6.24 10.23 -18.55
CA ALA A 237 -7.49 10.73 -19.11
C ALA A 237 -8.25 11.63 -18.13
N ALA A 238 -8.26 11.27 -16.84
CA ALA A 238 -8.85 12.09 -15.80
C ALA A 238 -8.10 13.42 -15.61
N ALA A 239 -6.78 13.41 -15.70
CA ALA A 239 -5.95 14.62 -15.58
C ALA A 239 -6.24 15.67 -16.66
N ARG A 240 -6.66 15.22 -17.85
CA ARG A 240 -7.02 16.11 -18.98
C ARG A 240 -8.41 16.71 -18.87
N LYS A 241 -9.27 16.19 -17.99
CA LYS A 241 -10.64 16.71 -17.83
C LYS A 241 -10.69 17.83 -16.79
N PRO A 242 -11.58 18.83 -16.94
CA PRO A 242 -11.91 19.75 -15.85
C PRO A 242 -12.51 18.95 -14.69
N TRP A 243 -12.20 19.35 -13.45
CA TRP A 243 -12.62 18.59 -12.27
C TRP A 243 -14.15 18.42 -12.15
N GLY A 244 -14.90 19.48 -12.41
CA GLY A 244 -16.38 19.45 -12.42
C GLY A 244 -17.00 18.50 -13.45
N GLY A 245 -16.21 17.97 -14.40
CA GLY A 245 -16.63 16.96 -15.37
C GLY A 245 -16.15 15.54 -15.03
N LEU A 246 -15.55 15.35 -13.84
CA LEU A 246 -15.09 14.07 -13.34
C LEU A 246 -16.08 13.48 -12.35
N GLU A 247 -16.54 12.27 -12.62
CA GLU A 247 -17.20 11.45 -11.63
C GLU A 247 -16.12 10.81 -10.75
N VAL A 248 -15.68 11.54 -9.74
CA VAL A 248 -14.51 11.16 -8.91
C VAL A 248 -14.76 9.86 -8.17
N GLY A 249 -16.00 9.61 -7.73
CA GLY A 249 -16.39 8.34 -7.10
C GLY A 249 -16.18 7.15 -8.03
N ASP A 250 -16.67 7.24 -9.27
CA ASP A 250 -16.47 6.19 -10.29
C ASP A 250 -14.99 5.97 -10.60
N LEU A 251 -14.21 7.05 -10.72
CA LEU A 251 -12.76 6.95 -10.91
C LEU A 251 -12.09 6.18 -9.77
N ILE A 252 -12.42 6.51 -8.53
CA ILE A 252 -11.88 5.86 -7.33
C ILE A 252 -12.20 4.36 -7.31
N GLU A 253 -13.46 4.00 -7.52
CA GLU A 253 -13.90 2.58 -7.52
C GLU A 253 -13.17 1.78 -8.60
N ARG A 254 -13.07 2.34 -9.80
CA ARG A 254 -12.36 1.72 -10.91
C ARG A 254 -10.87 1.58 -10.65
N LEU A 255 -10.22 2.56 -10.02
CA LEU A 255 -8.81 2.49 -9.65
C LEU A 255 -8.57 1.40 -8.60
N LEU A 256 -9.41 1.30 -7.58
CA LEU A 256 -9.31 0.24 -6.57
C LEU A 256 -9.49 -1.15 -7.19
N ALA A 257 -10.51 -1.33 -8.02
CA ALA A 257 -10.74 -2.58 -8.74
C ALA A 257 -9.53 -2.94 -9.63
N ARG A 258 -8.91 -1.94 -10.26
CA ARG A 258 -7.76 -2.16 -11.13
C ARG A 258 -6.50 -2.54 -10.33
N CYS A 259 -6.23 -1.91 -9.18
CA CYS A 259 -5.14 -2.31 -8.30
C CYS A 259 -5.28 -3.78 -7.85
N THR A 260 -6.49 -4.21 -7.47
CA THR A 260 -6.77 -5.61 -7.13
C THR A 260 -6.55 -6.54 -8.33
N SER A 261 -6.99 -6.15 -9.53
CA SER A 261 -6.79 -6.97 -10.74
C SER A 261 -5.31 -7.12 -11.10
N ILE A 262 -4.49 -6.08 -10.90
CA ILE A 262 -3.04 -6.14 -11.12
C ILE A 262 -2.41 -7.12 -10.12
N ASP A 263 -2.78 -7.05 -8.83
CA ASP A 263 -2.26 -7.94 -7.79
C ASP A 263 -2.57 -9.41 -8.10
N VAL A 264 -3.81 -9.74 -8.46
CA VAL A 264 -4.22 -11.08 -8.85
C VAL A 264 -3.44 -11.57 -10.09
N ALA A 265 -3.34 -10.75 -11.14
CA ALA A 265 -2.64 -11.13 -12.35
C ALA A 265 -1.13 -11.34 -12.12
N LEU A 266 -0.51 -10.58 -11.22
CA LEU A 266 0.87 -10.78 -10.80
C LEU A 266 1.03 -12.09 -10.02
N ALA A 267 0.13 -12.37 -9.07
CA ALA A 267 0.14 -13.61 -8.32
C ALA A 267 0.04 -14.83 -9.24
N GLU A 268 -0.86 -14.80 -10.22
CA GLU A 268 -1.01 -15.85 -11.22
C GLU A 268 0.24 -16.00 -12.09
N SER A 269 0.83 -14.91 -12.54
CA SER A 269 2.00 -14.92 -13.42
C SER A 269 3.28 -15.37 -12.73
N CYS A 270 3.45 -15.00 -11.44
CA CYS A 270 4.71 -15.24 -10.71
C CYS A 270 4.69 -16.55 -9.92
N PHE A 271 3.54 -16.93 -9.34
CA PHE A 271 3.47 -18.02 -8.38
C PHE A 271 2.76 -19.26 -8.91
N LEU A 272 1.72 -19.13 -9.72
CA LEU A 272 0.99 -20.27 -10.27
C LEU A 272 1.68 -20.86 -11.51
N ALA A 273 2.29 -20.06 -12.35
CA ALA A 273 3.06 -20.54 -13.52
C ALA A 273 4.30 -21.38 -13.12
N SER A 274 4.82 -21.21 -11.91
CA SER A 274 5.93 -22.02 -11.38
C SER A 274 5.50 -23.46 -11.05
N TYR A 275 4.24 -23.66 -10.70
CA TYR A 275 3.70 -25.00 -10.38
C TYR A 275 3.52 -25.88 -11.62
N GLU A 276 3.22 -25.28 -12.77
CA GLU A 276 3.06 -26.01 -14.04
C GLU A 276 4.39 -26.32 -14.75
N ARG A 277 5.50 -25.63 -14.38
CA ARG A 277 6.81 -25.83 -15.00
C ARG A 277 7.65 -26.96 -14.42
N THR A 278 7.22 -27.58 -13.31
CA THR A 278 7.89 -28.77 -12.78
C THR A 278 7.17 -30.01 -13.33
N PRO A 279 7.72 -30.68 -14.38
CA PRO A 279 7.11 -31.93 -14.86
C PRO A 279 7.19 -32.96 -13.75
N ILE A 280 6.04 -33.52 -13.36
CA ILE A 280 5.89 -34.57 -12.34
C ILE A 280 6.70 -35.87 -12.68
N GLY A 281 7.55 -35.84 -13.69
CA GLY A 281 8.34 -36.97 -14.18
C GLY A 281 9.79 -37.08 -13.67
N GLN A 282 10.41 -36.04 -13.10
CA GLN A 282 11.85 -36.12 -12.81
C GLN A 282 12.18 -36.70 -11.42
N HIS A 283 11.26 -36.70 -10.45
CA HIS A 283 11.50 -37.33 -9.14
C HIS A 283 11.36 -38.85 -9.16
N ALA A 284 10.71 -39.43 -10.17
CA ALA A 284 10.60 -40.91 -10.30
C ALA A 284 11.83 -41.58 -10.93
N GLN A 285 12.69 -40.82 -11.63
CA GLN A 285 13.93 -41.36 -12.21
C GLN A 285 15.12 -41.28 -11.27
N ALA A 286 15.21 -40.26 -10.42
CA ALA A 286 16.30 -40.14 -9.45
C ALA A 286 16.22 -41.23 -8.35
N SER A 287 15.01 -41.65 -7.97
CA SER A 287 14.81 -42.71 -6.96
C SER A 287 15.09 -44.11 -7.50
N ARG A 288 15.10 -44.34 -8.82
CA ARG A 288 15.45 -45.63 -9.42
C ARG A 288 16.95 -45.80 -9.72
N GLN A 289 17.72 -44.71 -9.81
CA GLN A 289 19.17 -44.76 -9.98
C GLN A 289 19.95 -44.84 -8.64
N ALA A 290 19.31 -44.60 -7.52
CA ALA A 290 19.91 -44.74 -6.19
C ALA A 290 19.70 -46.14 -5.56
N GLN A 291 19.04 -47.06 -6.27
CA GLN A 291 18.80 -48.45 -5.81
C GLN A 291 19.45 -49.54 -6.72
N ASN A 292 20.31 -49.14 -7.65
CA ASN A 292 21.26 -50.00 -8.32
C ASN A 292 22.68 -49.56 -8.00
#